data_cfd5099cb905ef67e61d1d686d16f2c8
#
_entry.id   cfd5099cb905ef67e61d1d686d16f2c8
#
_cell.length_a   1.000
_cell.length_b   1.000
_cell.length_c   1.000
_cell.angle_alpha   90.00
_cell.angle_beta   90.00
_cell.angle_gamma   90.00
#
_symmetry.space_group_name_H-M   'P 1'
#
loop_
_entity.id
_entity.type
_entity.pdbx_description
1 polymer ?
#
loop_
_entity_poly.entity_id
_entity_poly.type
_entity_poly.pdbx_seq_one_letter_code
_entity_poly.pdbx_strand_id
1 'polypeptide(L)'
;MIINVCKEKNMTSRDVVNIISKHLHTKKVGHTGTLDPLATGVLIVCTNHDTKLVDILTSKNKEYIATMRLGIQTDTGDITGNIIKRATYKVTKDQIIKVLNNFLGSSTQTVPIYSAVKINGKKLYEYARNGEEVT
;
A
#
# COMPACT_ATOMS: atom_id res chain seq x y z
N MET A 1 -15.91 -3.92 17.84
CA MET A 1 -14.68 -4.70 18.18
C MET A 1 -13.54 -4.22 17.29
N ILE A 2 -12.33 -4.10 17.83
CA ILE A 2 -11.10 -3.85 17.09
C ILE A 2 -10.32 -5.16 17.06
N ILE A 3 -9.90 -5.58 15.86
CA ILE A 3 -9.24 -6.86 15.63
C ILE A 3 -7.89 -6.58 14.97
N ASN A 4 -6.83 -7.13 15.52
CA ASN A 4 -5.50 -7.11 14.91
C ASN A 4 -5.32 -8.39 14.10
N VAL A 5 -5.14 -8.25 12.78
CA VAL A 5 -5.03 -9.36 11.83
C VAL A 5 -3.65 -9.33 11.19
N CYS A 6 -2.99 -10.47 11.10
CA CYS A 6 -1.84 -10.64 10.23
C CYS A 6 -2.34 -10.93 8.80
N LYS A 7 -2.31 -9.93 7.92
CA LYS A 7 -2.68 -10.13 6.52
C LYS A 7 -1.60 -10.96 5.81
N GLU A 8 -2.01 -12.01 5.17
CA GLU A 8 -1.12 -12.86 4.38
C GLU A 8 -0.87 -12.31 2.97
N LYS A 9 0.15 -12.82 2.32
CA LYS A 9 0.49 -12.52 0.93
C LYS A 9 -0.62 -13.01 -0.01
N ASN A 10 -0.79 -12.34 -1.14
CA ASN A 10 -1.76 -12.62 -2.18
C ASN A 10 -3.24 -12.39 -1.77
N MET A 11 -3.47 -11.69 -0.68
CA MET A 11 -4.78 -11.21 -0.26
C MET A 11 -4.82 -9.69 -0.32
N THR A 12 -5.95 -9.14 -0.74
CA THR A 12 -6.22 -7.71 -0.57
C THR A 12 -6.70 -7.42 0.86
N SER A 13 -6.56 -6.17 1.31
CA SER A 13 -7.15 -5.76 2.59
C SER A 13 -8.68 -5.93 2.60
N ARG A 14 -9.33 -5.85 1.42
CA ARG A 14 -10.76 -6.10 1.26
C ARG A 14 -11.12 -7.58 1.48
N ASP A 15 -10.29 -8.50 1.04
CA ASP A 15 -10.52 -9.93 1.27
C ASP A 15 -10.53 -10.25 2.76
N VAL A 16 -9.62 -9.67 3.53
CA VAL A 16 -9.59 -9.80 4.99
C VAL A 16 -10.89 -9.26 5.62
N VAL A 17 -11.34 -8.08 5.18
CA VAL A 17 -12.61 -7.49 5.64
C VAL A 17 -13.79 -8.43 5.32
N ASN A 18 -13.83 -9.02 4.13
CA ASN A 18 -14.90 -9.92 3.69
C ASN A 18 -14.93 -11.20 4.54
N ILE A 19 -13.76 -11.78 4.84
CA ILE A 19 -13.64 -12.97 5.70
C ILE A 19 -14.19 -12.66 7.10
N ILE A 20 -13.76 -11.56 7.71
CA ILE A 20 -14.20 -11.14 9.04
C ILE A 20 -15.70 -10.84 9.05
N SER A 21 -16.20 -10.13 8.02
CA SER A 21 -17.61 -9.81 7.85
C SER A 21 -18.47 -11.07 7.83
N LYS A 22 -18.03 -12.09 7.09
CA LYS A 22 -18.71 -13.38 6.99
C LYS A 22 -18.66 -14.16 8.30
N HIS A 23 -17.48 -14.20 8.94
CA HIS A 23 -17.28 -14.95 10.19
C HIS A 23 -18.09 -14.37 11.37
N LEU A 24 -18.16 -13.04 11.46
CA LEU A 24 -18.87 -12.34 12.52
C LEU A 24 -20.32 -12.00 12.18
N HIS A 25 -20.81 -12.44 11.02
CA HIS A 25 -22.18 -12.15 10.52
C HIS A 25 -22.54 -10.66 10.59
N THR A 26 -21.58 -9.76 10.27
CA THR A 26 -21.80 -8.31 10.27
C THR A 26 -21.35 -7.67 8.97
N LYS A 27 -22.16 -6.74 8.44
CA LYS A 27 -21.82 -5.95 7.25
C LYS A 27 -20.99 -4.70 7.56
N LYS A 28 -20.96 -4.28 8.82
CA LYS A 28 -20.28 -3.07 9.26
C LYS A 28 -18.86 -3.40 9.69
N VAL A 29 -17.95 -3.44 8.71
CA VAL A 29 -16.53 -3.78 8.90
C VAL A 29 -15.68 -2.82 8.06
N GLY A 30 -14.63 -2.27 8.66
CA GLY A 30 -13.65 -1.39 8.01
C GLY A 30 -12.24 -1.73 8.44
N HIS A 31 -11.24 -1.32 7.68
CA HIS A 31 -9.81 -1.46 8.02
C HIS A 31 -9.13 -0.10 8.09
N THR A 32 -8.03 0.01 8.82
CA THR A 32 -7.33 1.26 9.12
C THR A 32 -6.15 1.55 8.22
N GLY A 33 -6.11 0.99 7.03
CA GLY A 33 -5.07 1.21 6.03
C GLY A 33 -5.06 0.09 5.01
N THR A 34 -4.72 0.43 3.78
CA THR A 34 -4.60 -0.56 2.71
C THR A 34 -3.18 -1.10 2.68
N LEU A 35 -3.06 -2.43 2.71
CA LEU A 35 -1.85 -3.15 2.36
C LEU A 35 -2.00 -3.71 0.95
N ASP A 36 -0.95 -3.62 0.15
CA ASP A 36 -0.90 -4.21 -1.17
C ASP A 36 -1.04 -5.74 -1.10
N PRO A 37 -1.51 -6.40 -2.18
CA PRO A 37 -1.71 -7.86 -2.16
C PRO A 37 -0.44 -8.64 -1.79
N LEU A 38 0.74 -8.17 -2.22
CA LEU A 38 2.01 -8.83 -1.91
C LEU A 38 2.56 -8.50 -0.51
N ALA A 39 2.07 -7.42 0.13
CA ALA A 39 2.49 -7.05 1.47
C ALA A 39 1.84 -7.95 2.52
N THR A 40 2.59 -8.23 3.59
CA THR A 40 2.13 -8.99 4.76
C THR A 40 2.24 -8.14 6.00
N GLY A 41 1.54 -8.52 7.06
CA GLY A 41 1.68 -7.90 8.38
C GLY A 41 0.38 -7.35 8.94
N VAL A 42 0.53 -6.44 9.89
CA VAL A 42 -0.59 -5.95 10.71
C VAL A 42 -1.62 -5.18 9.89
N LEU A 43 -2.86 -5.65 9.93
CA LEU A 43 -4.04 -4.95 9.43
C LEU A 43 -5.06 -4.85 10.57
N ILE A 44 -5.32 -3.63 11.04
CA ILE A 44 -6.33 -3.40 12.06
C ILE A 44 -7.69 -3.30 11.41
N VAL A 45 -8.63 -4.12 11.85
CA VAL A 45 -10.00 -4.18 11.38
C VAL A 45 -10.96 -3.78 12.50
N CYS A 46 -11.87 -2.86 12.19
CA CYS A 46 -12.90 -2.40 13.11
C CYS A 46 -14.26 -2.93 12.67
N THR A 47 -15.09 -3.35 13.62
CA THR A 47 -16.44 -3.87 13.34
C THR A 47 -17.51 -3.10 14.12
N ASN A 48 -18.72 -3.06 13.56
CA ASN A 48 -19.92 -2.47 14.17
C ASN A 48 -19.69 -1.02 14.62
N HIS A 49 -19.88 -0.72 15.91
CA HIS A 49 -19.72 0.62 16.46
C HIS A 49 -18.30 1.17 16.29
N ASP A 50 -17.28 0.32 16.41
CA ASP A 50 -15.88 0.73 16.40
C ASP A 50 -15.37 1.09 15.00
N THR A 51 -16.17 0.90 13.94
CA THR A 51 -15.85 1.46 12.61
C THR A 51 -15.72 2.98 12.61
N LYS A 52 -16.28 3.68 13.60
CA LYS A 52 -16.10 5.13 13.80
C LYS A 52 -14.65 5.52 14.15
N LEU A 53 -13.85 4.56 14.63
CA LEU A 53 -12.45 4.77 15.00
C LEU A 53 -11.47 4.59 13.83
N VAL A 54 -11.97 4.15 12.66
CA VAL A 54 -11.13 3.85 11.50
C VAL A 54 -10.27 5.05 11.12
N ASP A 55 -10.83 6.24 10.99
CA ASP A 55 -10.11 7.44 10.57
C ASP A 55 -9.03 7.83 11.59
N ILE A 56 -9.35 7.76 12.89
CA ILE A 56 -8.41 8.05 13.98
C ILE A 56 -7.25 7.05 13.98
N LEU A 57 -7.53 5.77 13.78
CA LEU A 57 -6.51 4.72 13.74
C LEU A 57 -5.69 4.76 12.44
N THR A 58 -6.31 5.17 11.33
CA THR A 58 -5.63 5.36 10.05
C THR A 58 -4.58 6.47 10.12
N SER A 59 -4.80 7.51 10.92
CA SER A 59 -3.86 8.62 11.08
C SER A 59 -2.66 8.31 11.99
N LYS A 60 -2.63 7.15 12.66
CA LYS A 60 -1.54 6.75 13.55
C LYS A 60 -0.27 6.37 12.78
N ASN A 61 0.86 6.44 13.47
CA ASN A 61 2.17 6.06 12.92
C ASN A 61 2.15 4.61 12.43
N LYS A 62 2.91 4.35 11.38
CA LYS A 62 3.10 3.03 10.77
C LYS A 62 4.58 2.76 10.56
N GLU A 63 4.95 1.52 10.67
CA GLU A 63 6.30 1.04 10.37
C GLU A 63 6.23 -0.04 9.28
N TYR A 64 7.13 0.05 8.32
CA TYR A 64 7.22 -0.90 7.21
C TYR A 64 8.66 -1.39 7.05
N ILE A 65 8.82 -2.68 6.82
CA ILE A 65 10.08 -3.28 6.39
C ILE A 65 9.96 -3.57 4.90
N ALA A 66 10.77 -2.89 4.09
CA ALA A 66 10.76 -3.03 2.64
C ALA A 66 12.10 -3.59 2.13
N THR A 67 12.02 -4.54 1.20
CA THR A 67 13.18 -5.03 0.46
C THR A 67 13.19 -4.42 -0.93
N MET A 68 14.21 -3.64 -1.24
CA MET A 68 14.38 -2.98 -2.54
C MET A 68 15.45 -3.70 -3.37
N ARG A 69 15.11 -4.08 -4.60
CA ARG A 69 16.09 -4.60 -5.57
C ARG A 69 16.60 -3.46 -6.45
N LEU A 70 17.90 -3.19 -6.37
CA LEU A 70 18.55 -2.21 -7.22
C LEU A 70 18.80 -2.77 -8.63
N GLY A 71 18.86 -1.89 -9.64
CA GLY A 71 19.15 -2.24 -11.04
C GLY A 71 17.96 -2.61 -11.89
N ILE A 72 16.77 -2.60 -11.33
CA ILE A 72 15.54 -2.93 -12.05
C ILE A 72 14.50 -1.86 -11.73
N GLN A 73 13.83 -1.38 -12.77
CA GLN A 73 12.63 -0.56 -12.66
C GLN A 73 11.46 -1.29 -13.33
N THR A 74 10.33 -1.33 -12.67
CA THR A 74 9.08 -1.89 -13.19
C THR A 74 8.05 -0.80 -13.42
N ASP A 75 7.06 -1.06 -14.25
CA ASP A 75 5.95 -0.15 -14.53
C ASP A 75 5.06 0.12 -13.31
N THR A 76 4.94 -0.86 -12.41
CA THR A 76 4.18 -0.73 -11.15
C THR A 76 4.99 -0.19 -9.99
N GLY A 77 6.33 -0.16 -10.09
CA GLY A 77 7.23 0.17 -8.98
C GLY A 77 7.45 -0.96 -7.98
N ASP A 78 6.86 -2.14 -8.18
CA ASP A 78 7.01 -3.32 -7.34
C ASP A 78 7.43 -4.57 -8.15
N ILE A 79 7.60 -5.70 -7.46
CA ILE A 79 8.06 -6.97 -8.07
C ILE A 79 7.03 -7.59 -9.03
N THR A 80 5.78 -7.17 -8.99
CA THR A 80 4.70 -7.74 -9.82
C THR A 80 4.61 -7.11 -11.21
N GLY A 81 5.25 -5.95 -11.42
CA GLY A 81 5.23 -5.22 -12.68
C GLY A 81 6.19 -5.78 -13.74
N ASN A 82 5.97 -5.34 -14.97
CA ASN A 82 6.87 -5.61 -16.08
C ASN A 82 8.15 -4.77 -15.94
N ILE A 83 9.28 -5.38 -16.26
CA ILE A 83 10.56 -4.66 -16.23
C ILE A 83 10.62 -3.71 -17.42
N ILE A 84 10.68 -2.39 -17.13
CA ILE A 84 10.78 -1.33 -18.14
C ILE A 84 12.20 -0.79 -18.30
N LYS A 85 13.06 -0.98 -17.27
CA LYS A 85 14.46 -0.54 -17.33
C LYS A 85 15.36 -1.46 -16.52
N ARG A 86 16.55 -1.72 -17.06
CA ARG A 86 17.65 -2.39 -16.35
C ARG A 86 18.87 -1.49 -16.36
N ALA A 87 19.60 -1.48 -15.25
CA ALA A 87 20.87 -0.78 -15.13
C ALA A 87 21.85 -1.62 -14.30
N THR A 88 23.10 -1.63 -14.72
CA THR A 88 24.18 -2.24 -13.96
C THR A 88 24.93 -1.13 -13.25
N TYR A 89 25.06 -1.25 -11.94
CA TYR A 89 25.84 -0.29 -11.16
C TYR A 89 26.44 -0.98 -9.93
N LYS A 90 27.51 -0.37 -9.46
CA LYS A 90 28.13 -0.72 -8.18
C LYS A 90 27.84 0.42 -7.22
N VAL A 91 27.11 0.14 -6.15
CA VAL A 91 26.85 1.10 -5.07
C VAL A 91 27.36 0.54 -3.75
N THR A 92 27.91 1.42 -2.93
CA THR A 92 28.31 1.10 -1.57
C THR A 92 27.16 1.29 -0.60
N LYS A 93 27.26 0.63 0.58
CA LYS A 93 26.29 0.84 1.65
C LYS A 93 26.16 2.30 2.06
N ASP A 94 27.29 3.01 2.13
CA ASP A 94 27.33 4.43 2.53
C ASP A 94 26.60 5.34 1.53
N GLN A 95 26.74 5.06 0.23
CA GLN A 95 25.98 5.76 -0.80
C GLN A 95 24.49 5.54 -0.66
N ILE A 96 24.05 4.30 -0.36
CA ILE A 96 22.63 4.00 -0.12
C ILE A 96 22.13 4.75 1.11
N ILE A 97 22.86 4.71 2.23
CA ILE A 97 22.48 5.41 3.46
C ILE A 97 22.37 6.91 3.21
N LYS A 98 23.35 7.50 2.50
CA LYS A 98 23.31 8.93 2.15
C LYS A 98 22.07 9.30 1.36
N VAL A 99 21.64 8.47 0.41
CA VAL A 99 20.42 8.70 -0.36
C VAL A 99 19.19 8.55 0.51
N LEU A 100 19.12 7.52 1.35
CA LEU A 100 17.97 7.28 2.25
C LEU A 100 17.77 8.45 3.23
N ASN A 101 18.85 9.06 3.71
CA ASN A 101 18.76 10.23 4.60
C ASN A 101 18.06 11.45 3.94
N ASN A 102 18.05 11.53 2.60
CA ASN A 102 17.32 12.59 1.89
C ASN A 102 15.79 12.40 1.93
N PHE A 103 15.32 11.23 2.33
CA PHE A 103 13.89 10.93 2.48
C PHE A 103 13.39 11.13 3.92
N LEU A 104 14.26 11.56 4.85
CA LEU A 104 13.83 11.90 6.20
C LEU A 104 13.08 13.23 6.23
N GLY A 105 12.00 13.28 7.02
CA GLY A 105 11.15 14.46 7.14
C GLY A 105 10.08 14.55 6.04
N SER A 106 9.66 15.76 5.72
CA SER A 106 8.60 16.01 4.73
C SER A 106 9.20 16.12 3.33
N SER A 107 8.61 15.43 2.38
CA SER A 107 8.98 15.49 0.96
C SER A 107 7.75 15.56 0.06
N THR A 108 7.90 16.12 -1.13
CA THR A 108 6.87 16.11 -2.16
C THR A 108 7.09 14.93 -3.09
N GLN A 109 6.06 14.16 -3.33
CA GLN A 109 6.11 13.01 -4.23
C GLN A 109 5.01 13.12 -5.28
N THR A 110 5.37 12.85 -6.54
CA THR A 110 4.36 12.62 -7.59
C THR A 110 3.57 11.37 -7.26
N VAL A 111 2.25 11.48 -7.27
CA VAL A 111 1.37 10.34 -6.94
C VAL A 111 1.55 9.23 -7.98
N PRO A 112 1.88 8.00 -7.55
CA PRO A 112 1.98 6.88 -8.48
C PRO A 112 0.65 6.61 -9.18
N ILE A 113 0.70 6.35 -10.51
CA ILE A 113 -0.51 6.07 -11.28
C ILE A 113 -1.22 4.79 -10.80
N TYR A 114 -0.46 3.80 -10.32
CA TYR A 114 -1.00 2.58 -9.68
C TYR A 114 -1.31 2.82 -8.19
N SER A 115 -2.14 3.82 -7.91
CA SER A 115 -2.57 4.15 -6.54
C SER A 115 -4.09 4.20 -6.42
N ALA A 116 -4.58 4.17 -5.18
CA ALA A 116 -6.00 4.28 -4.87
C ALA A 116 -6.51 5.74 -4.77
N VAL A 117 -5.64 6.72 -5.03
CA VAL A 117 -6.02 8.15 -5.09
C VAL A 117 -7.05 8.34 -6.19
N LYS A 118 -8.07 9.14 -5.91
CA LYS A 118 -9.16 9.42 -6.85
C LYS A 118 -8.97 10.77 -7.52
N ILE A 119 -9.16 10.79 -8.84
CA ILE A 119 -9.33 12.00 -9.64
C ILE A 119 -10.67 11.86 -10.36
N ASN A 120 -11.52 12.87 -10.27
CA ASN A 120 -12.87 12.87 -10.85
C ASN A 120 -13.70 11.62 -10.44
N GLY A 121 -13.55 11.16 -9.19
CA GLY A 121 -14.30 10.04 -8.64
C GLY A 121 -13.77 8.65 -9.01
N LYS A 122 -12.88 8.52 -9.99
CA LYS A 122 -12.25 7.28 -10.47
C LYS A 122 -10.83 7.16 -9.90
N LYS A 123 -10.41 5.97 -9.50
CA LYS A 123 -9.07 5.74 -8.92
C LYS A 123 -7.99 5.74 -9.99
N LEU A 124 -6.78 6.23 -9.66
CA LEU A 124 -5.67 6.32 -10.62
C LEU A 124 -5.30 4.96 -11.24
N TYR A 125 -5.30 3.88 -10.47
CA TYR A 125 -5.01 2.55 -11.02
C TYR A 125 -6.06 2.07 -12.06
N GLU A 126 -7.30 2.59 -12.01
CA GLU A 126 -8.34 2.26 -12.99
C GLU A 126 -8.06 2.98 -14.32
N TYR A 127 -7.56 4.22 -14.27
CA TYR A 127 -7.06 4.93 -15.45
C TYR A 127 -5.87 4.17 -16.06
N ALA A 128 -4.87 3.80 -15.25
CA ALA A 128 -3.70 3.07 -15.72
C ALA A 128 -4.05 1.76 -16.44
N ARG A 129 -4.98 0.98 -15.89
CA ARG A 129 -5.42 -0.29 -16.50
C ARG A 129 -6.17 -0.11 -17.81
N ASN A 130 -6.85 1.01 -17.97
CA ASN A 130 -7.57 1.34 -19.20
C ASN A 130 -6.70 2.05 -20.23
N GLY A 131 -5.41 2.35 -19.94
CA GLY A 131 -4.54 3.13 -20.81
C GLY A 131 -4.97 4.59 -20.95
N GLU A 132 -5.74 5.13 -19.99
CA GLU A 132 -6.20 6.50 -20.00
C GLU A 132 -5.14 7.42 -19.36
N GLU A 133 -4.80 8.52 -20.02
CA GLU A 133 -3.95 9.56 -19.44
C GLU A 133 -4.74 10.41 -18.42
N VAL A 134 -4.07 10.79 -17.35
CA VAL A 134 -4.62 11.68 -16.31
C VAL A 134 -3.73 12.90 -16.21
N THR A 135 -4.29 14.06 -16.53
CA THR A 135 -3.66 15.37 -16.39
C THR A 135 -4.12 16.06 -15.11
#